data_2a0f0345070782425429a3eebab781e2
#
_entry.id   2a0f0345070782425429a3eebab781e2
#
_cell.length_a   1.000
_cell.length_b   1.000
_cell.length_c   1.000
_cell.angle_alpha   90.00
_cell.angle_beta   90.00
_cell.angle_gamma   90.00
#
_symmetry.space_group_name_H-M   'P 1'
#
loop_
_entity.id
_entity.type
_entity.pdbx_description
1 polymer ?
#
loop_
_entity_poly.entity_id
_entity_poly.type
_entity_poly.pdbx_seq_one_letter_code
_entity_poly.pdbx_strand_id
1 'polypeptide(L)'
;MTPEPPEPQPLPIPTINEIITSQGFLSVQGKENQIAYLQDKVKFSNDAVETIATITKGQRTNPLWHHVRKGRLTASNFGSVLNAGRITPSLLKKTGVQNEAEAINHFRKCTGLPVAETGIWLGPNGVLGASPDGLIGQNHVLEVKCPYTQRNLTIAEAVLNDSFCLKRNHDGTYQLKQDHVYWHQVQGQLFLTRRHFCFFVVWTTKESTVLLIKRDET
;
A
#
# COMPACT_ATOMS: atom_id res chain seq x y z
N MET A 1 14.94 -34.64 -24.99
CA MET A 1 14.79 -33.77 -23.80
C MET A 1 15.17 -32.38 -24.25
N THR A 2 14.20 -31.49 -24.42
CA THR A 2 14.44 -30.07 -24.63
C THR A 2 14.96 -29.47 -23.32
N PRO A 3 16.01 -28.70 -23.28
CA PRO A 3 16.52 -28.07 -22.09
C PRO A 3 15.42 -27.11 -21.54
N GLU A 4 15.16 -27.22 -20.26
CA GLU A 4 14.28 -26.29 -19.54
C GLU A 4 14.79 -24.86 -19.74
N PRO A 5 13.93 -23.87 -20.06
CA PRO A 5 14.38 -22.50 -20.22
C PRO A 5 15.02 -22.04 -18.90
N PRO A 6 16.14 -21.31 -18.98
CA PRO A 6 16.83 -20.82 -17.77
C PRO A 6 15.86 -20.01 -16.92
N GLU A 7 15.84 -20.28 -15.61
CA GLU A 7 15.08 -19.48 -14.65
C GLU A 7 15.42 -18.00 -14.85
N PRO A 8 14.40 -17.12 -14.92
CA PRO A 8 14.64 -15.69 -15.08
C PRO A 8 15.49 -15.21 -13.91
N GLN A 9 16.69 -14.71 -14.22
CA GLN A 9 17.58 -14.09 -13.23
C GLN A 9 16.80 -12.98 -12.52
N PRO A 10 16.79 -12.96 -11.18
CA PRO A 10 16.08 -11.93 -10.45
C PRO A 10 16.62 -10.56 -10.85
N LEU A 11 15.72 -9.63 -11.23
CA LEU A 11 16.10 -8.25 -11.48
C LEU A 11 16.85 -7.73 -10.25
N PRO A 12 18.07 -7.18 -10.43
CA PRO A 12 18.79 -6.59 -9.32
C PRO A 12 18.03 -5.34 -8.83
N ILE A 13 17.23 -5.49 -7.79
CA ILE A 13 16.47 -4.40 -7.20
C ILE A 13 17.22 -3.95 -5.95
N PRO A 14 18.08 -2.93 -6.05
CA PRO A 14 18.84 -2.49 -4.89
C PRO A 14 17.93 -1.87 -3.84
N THR A 15 18.22 -2.11 -2.57
CA THR A 15 17.64 -1.34 -1.47
C THR A 15 18.24 0.06 -1.46
N ILE A 16 17.54 1.00 -0.84
CA ILE A 16 18.09 2.36 -0.65
C ILE A 16 19.41 2.31 0.12
N ASN A 17 19.50 1.44 1.15
CA ASN A 17 20.73 1.30 1.93
C ASN A 17 21.92 0.80 1.09
N GLU A 18 21.73 -0.20 0.23
CA GLU A 18 22.80 -0.70 -0.65
C GLU A 18 23.32 0.41 -1.56
N ILE A 19 22.45 1.28 -2.06
CA ILE A 19 22.85 2.39 -2.90
C ILE A 19 23.66 3.43 -2.11
N ILE A 20 23.15 3.91 -0.96
CA ILE A 20 23.80 4.99 -0.19
C ILE A 20 25.10 4.54 0.50
N THR A 21 25.29 3.24 0.67
CA THR A 21 26.56 2.67 1.22
C THR A 21 27.51 2.20 0.12
N SER A 22 27.12 2.29 -1.17
CA SER A 22 27.98 1.90 -2.28
C SER A 22 29.16 2.86 -2.44
N GLN A 23 30.30 2.34 -2.88
CA GLN A 23 31.48 3.15 -3.18
C GLN A 23 31.16 4.27 -4.19
N GLY A 24 30.29 3.97 -5.18
CA GLY A 24 29.85 4.95 -6.17
C GLY A 24 29.14 6.13 -5.54
N PHE A 25 28.21 5.90 -4.59
CA PHE A 25 27.50 6.97 -3.88
C PHE A 25 28.43 7.76 -2.95
N LEU A 26 29.29 7.06 -2.21
CA LEU A 26 30.21 7.67 -1.25
C LEU A 26 31.28 8.56 -1.92
N SER A 27 31.62 8.30 -3.16
CA SER A 27 32.56 9.12 -3.94
C SER A 27 31.93 10.41 -4.51
N VAL A 28 30.58 10.49 -4.53
CA VAL A 28 29.87 11.67 -5.05
C VAL A 28 29.92 12.80 -4.01
N GLN A 29 30.46 13.94 -4.42
CA GLN A 29 30.54 15.13 -3.56
C GLN A 29 29.32 16.04 -3.74
N GLY A 30 28.85 16.61 -2.66
CA GLY A 30 27.72 17.54 -2.63
C GLY A 30 26.36 16.85 -2.56
N LYS A 31 25.50 17.40 -1.68
CA LYS A 31 24.16 16.82 -1.38
C LYS A 31 23.29 16.69 -2.62
N GLU A 32 23.30 17.67 -3.50
CA GLU A 32 22.49 17.69 -4.73
C GLU A 32 22.93 16.58 -5.69
N ASN A 33 24.23 16.37 -5.87
CA ASN A 33 24.78 15.31 -6.70
C ASN A 33 24.50 13.93 -6.10
N GLN A 34 24.55 13.78 -4.78
CA GLN A 34 24.18 12.53 -4.09
C GLN A 34 22.69 12.21 -4.28
N ILE A 35 21.82 13.22 -4.22
CA ILE A 35 20.38 13.05 -4.51
C ILE A 35 20.18 12.61 -5.97
N ALA A 36 20.84 13.27 -6.91
CA ALA A 36 20.74 12.91 -8.34
C ALA A 36 21.25 11.48 -8.59
N TYR A 37 22.37 11.08 -8.00
CA TYR A 37 22.90 9.73 -8.07
C TYR A 37 21.88 8.70 -7.53
N LEU A 38 21.31 8.96 -6.34
CA LEU A 38 20.30 8.07 -5.75
C LEU A 38 19.09 7.95 -6.69
N GLN A 39 18.57 9.06 -7.19
CA GLN A 39 17.42 9.07 -8.09
C GLN A 39 17.68 8.29 -9.38
N ASP A 40 18.89 8.35 -9.94
CA ASP A 40 19.28 7.55 -11.09
C ASP A 40 19.27 6.05 -10.79
N LYS A 41 19.84 5.64 -9.65
CA LYS A 41 19.98 4.23 -9.27
C LYS A 41 18.67 3.55 -8.83
N VAL A 42 17.69 4.32 -8.36
CA VAL A 42 16.38 3.78 -7.93
C VAL A 42 15.29 3.89 -8.97
N LYS A 43 15.56 4.49 -10.12
CA LYS A 43 14.59 4.69 -11.20
C LYS A 43 14.30 3.37 -11.91
N PHE A 44 13.01 3.05 -12.07
CA PHE A 44 12.54 1.87 -12.78
C PHE A 44 11.65 2.26 -13.96
N SER A 45 11.73 1.49 -15.04
CA SER A 45 10.75 1.58 -16.14
C SER A 45 9.39 1.05 -15.67
N ASN A 46 8.33 1.37 -16.41
CA ASN A 46 7.00 0.88 -16.10
C ASN A 46 6.92 -0.65 -16.09
N ASP A 47 7.54 -1.30 -17.08
CA ASP A 47 7.59 -2.75 -17.21
C ASP A 47 8.34 -3.39 -16.03
N ALA A 48 9.41 -2.76 -15.56
CA ALA A 48 10.14 -3.19 -14.38
C ALA A 48 9.26 -3.07 -13.12
N VAL A 49 8.48 -1.99 -12.97
CA VAL A 49 7.54 -1.83 -11.83
C VAL A 49 6.48 -2.93 -11.83
N GLU A 50 5.89 -3.26 -12.98
CA GLU A 50 4.90 -4.34 -13.11
C GLU A 50 5.52 -5.71 -12.82
N THR A 51 6.73 -5.94 -13.30
CA THR A 51 7.50 -7.15 -12.99
C THR A 51 7.75 -7.26 -11.48
N ILE A 52 8.22 -6.18 -10.83
CA ILE A 52 8.43 -6.12 -9.38
C ILE A 52 7.13 -6.42 -8.63
N ALA A 53 6.01 -5.83 -9.02
CA ALA A 53 4.72 -6.09 -8.41
C ALA A 53 4.28 -7.56 -8.57
N THR A 54 4.69 -8.20 -9.65
CA THR A 54 4.39 -9.62 -9.90
C THR A 54 5.26 -10.56 -9.07
N ILE A 55 6.58 -10.37 -9.07
CA ILE A 55 7.52 -11.26 -8.35
C ILE A 55 7.49 -11.08 -6.83
N THR A 56 6.88 -9.99 -6.36
CA THR A 56 6.68 -9.71 -4.92
C THR A 56 5.29 -10.05 -4.41
N LYS A 57 4.47 -10.78 -5.19
CA LYS A 57 3.19 -11.36 -4.72
C LYS A 57 3.41 -12.21 -3.48
N GLY A 58 2.35 -12.40 -2.69
CA GLY A 58 2.45 -13.04 -1.38
C GLY A 58 2.90 -12.07 -0.27
N GLN A 59 3.35 -10.87 -0.64
CA GLN A 59 3.70 -9.77 0.27
C GLN A 59 4.50 -10.23 1.51
N ARG A 60 3.85 -10.31 2.68
CA ARG A 60 4.53 -10.65 3.95
C ARG A 60 5.22 -12.01 3.97
N THR A 61 4.77 -12.96 3.15
CA THR A 61 5.38 -14.28 3.03
C THR A 61 6.50 -14.33 1.99
N ASN A 62 6.66 -13.26 1.20
CA ASN A 62 7.66 -13.18 0.14
C ASN A 62 8.91 -12.40 0.61
N PRO A 63 10.08 -13.06 0.72
CA PRO A 63 11.32 -12.40 1.14
C PRO A 63 11.71 -11.20 0.28
N LEU A 64 11.44 -11.28 -1.05
CA LEU A 64 11.76 -10.21 -1.98
C LEU A 64 10.91 -8.95 -1.72
N TRP A 65 9.66 -9.12 -1.30
CA TRP A 65 8.81 -7.99 -0.91
C TRP A 65 9.40 -7.22 0.30
N HIS A 66 9.94 -7.93 1.28
CA HIS A 66 10.63 -7.31 2.41
C HIS A 66 11.90 -6.58 1.96
N HIS A 67 12.68 -7.21 1.05
CA HIS A 67 13.89 -6.61 0.51
C HIS A 67 13.59 -5.32 -0.25
N VAL A 68 12.64 -5.35 -1.20
CA VAL A 68 12.27 -4.18 -2.00
C VAL A 68 11.75 -3.02 -1.15
N ARG A 69 11.06 -3.30 -0.06
CA ARG A 69 10.52 -2.26 0.86
C ARG A 69 11.59 -1.58 1.70
N LYS A 70 12.74 -2.20 1.88
CA LYS A 70 13.77 -1.73 2.81
C LYS A 70 14.33 -0.37 2.40
N GLY A 71 14.19 0.61 3.30
CA GLY A 71 14.59 2.00 3.09
C GLY A 71 13.64 2.85 2.24
N ARG A 72 12.59 2.27 1.65
CA ARG A 72 11.59 3.02 0.88
C ARG A 72 10.42 3.49 1.75
N LEU A 73 9.90 4.67 1.44
CA LEU A 73 8.69 5.18 2.07
C LEU A 73 7.47 4.53 1.42
N THR A 74 6.71 3.76 2.21
CA THR A 74 5.53 3.05 1.69
C THR A 74 4.24 3.81 1.99
N ALA A 75 3.22 3.65 1.14
CA ALA A 75 1.94 4.35 1.23
C ALA A 75 1.28 4.24 2.60
N SER A 76 1.45 3.11 3.31
CA SER A 76 0.98 2.92 4.68
C SER A 76 1.59 3.91 5.70
N ASN A 77 2.70 4.56 5.37
CA ASN A 77 3.38 5.54 6.20
C ASN A 77 3.22 6.99 5.70
N PHE A 78 2.56 7.22 4.55
CA PHE A 78 2.42 8.57 4.00
C PHE A 78 1.70 9.50 4.97
N GLY A 79 0.56 9.06 5.53
CA GLY A 79 -0.16 9.85 6.52
C GLY A 79 0.67 10.18 7.76
N SER A 80 1.54 9.25 8.18
CA SER A 80 2.43 9.50 9.32
C SER A 80 3.46 10.59 9.03
N VAL A 81 4.03 10.59 7.82
CA VAL A 81 5.00 11.61 7.42
C VAL A 81 4.33 12.97 7.23
N LEU A 82 3.18 13.01 6.54
CA LEU A 82 2.44 14.24 6.28
C LEU A 82 1.90 14.89 7.56
N ASN A 83 1.56 14.08 8.56
CA ASN A 83 1.03 14.51 9.84
C ASN A 83 2.06 14.49 10.97
N ALA A 84 3.37 14.52 10.68
CA ALA A 84 4.46 14.30 11.64
C ALA A 84 4.43 15.17 12.90
N GLY A 85 3.68 16.29 12.91
CA GLY A 85 3.44 17.12 14.10
C GLY A 85 2.18 16.78 14.90
N ARG A 86 1.34 15.80 14.45
CA ARG A 86 0.01 15.53 15.01
C ARG A 86 -0.20 14.07 15.43
N ILE A 87 0.79 13.18 15.25
CA ILE A 87 0.59 11.74 15.47
C ILE A 87 1.04 11.35 16.87
N THR A 88 0.11 10.78 17.62
CA THR A 88 0.42 10.06 18.86
C THR A 88 0.87 8.63 18.54
N PRO A 89 1.83 8.04 19.31
CA PRO A 89 2.32 6.67 19.10
C PRO A 89 1.21 5.59 19.08
N SER A 90 0.02 5.88 19.65
CA SER A 90 -1.12 4.97 19.65
C SER A 90 -1.73 4.73 18.27
N LEU A 91 -1.58 5.65 17.31
CA LEU A 91 -2.06 5.49 15.94
C LEU A 91 -1.20 4.54 15.09
N LEU A 92 0.00 4.21 15.57
CA LEU A 92 0.95 3.31 14.90
C LEU A 92 0.72 1.82 15.25
N LYS A 93 -0.27 1.50 16.08
CA LYS A 93 -0.57 0.09 16.41
C LYS A 93 -1.06 -0.64 15.16
N LYS A 94 -0.24 -1.59 14.72
CA LYS A 94 -0.55 -2.51 13.60
C LYS A 94 -1.90 -3.16 13.85
N THR A 95 -2.87 -2.83 13.03
CA THR A 95 -4.18 -3.48 12.96
C THR A 95 -4.00 -4.94 12.54
N GLY A 96 -4.83 -5.80 13.14
CA GLY A 96 -4.65 -7.25 13.06
C GLY A 96 -4.69 -7.82 11.64
N VAL A 97 -3.66 -8.58 11.34
CA VAL A 97 -3.44 -9.33 10.10
C VAL A 97 -4.37 -10.53 9.97
N GLN A 98 -4.92 -11.01 11.08
CA GLN A 98 -5.63 -12.29 11.15
C GLN A 98 -6.91 -12.36 10.34
N ASN A 99 -7.59 -11.23 10.10
CA ASN A 99 -8.90 -11.21 9.46
C ASN A 99 -8.88 -10.65 8.02
N GLU A 100 -7.72 -10.24 7.51
CA GLU A 100 -7.59 -9.64 6.17
C GLU A 100 -8.01 -10.64 5.07
N ALA A 101 -7.53 -11.88 5.14
CA ALA A 101 -7.89 -12.92 4.17
C ALA A 101 -9.40 -13.25 4.21
N GLU A 102 -10.00 -13.27 5.40
CA GLU A 102 -11.43 -13.49 5.58
C GLU A 102 -12.24 -12.32 5.01
N ALA A 103 -11.83 -11.09 5.27
CA ALA A 103 -12.47 -9.88 4.74
C ALA A 103 -12.39 -9.82 3.20
N ILE A 104 -11.25 -10.19 2.59
CA ILE A 104 -11.11 -10.29 1.13
C ILE A 104 -12.05 -11.36 0.57
N ASN A 105 -12.13 -12.53 1.21
CA ASN A 105 -13.04 -13.60 0.78
C ASN A 105 -14.51 -13.19 0.92
N HIS A 106 -14.85 -12.48 2.00
CA HIS A 106 -16.19 -11.91 2.17
C HIS A 106 -16.52 -10.90 1.08
N PHE A 107 -15.60 -9.97 0.79
CA PHE A 107 -15.76 -9.01 -0.31
C PHE A 107 -16.01 -9.72 -1.65
N ARG A 108 -15.21 -10.74 -1.99
CA ARG A 108 -15.39 -11.54 -3.23
C ARG A 108 -16.77 -12.18 -3.30
N LYS A 109 -17.24 -12.75 -2.18
CA LYS A 109 -18.56 -13.41 -2.12
C LYS A 109 -19.71 -12.42 -2.30
N CYS A 110 -19.62 -11.24 -1.66
CA CYS A 110 -20.67 -10.23 -1.72
C CYS A 110 -20.74 -9.49 -3.05
N THR A 111 -19.60 -9.27 -3.70
CA THR A 111 -19.54 -8.46 -4.93
C THR A 111 -19.44 -9.27 -6.21
N GLY A 112 -19.02 -10.52 -6.15
CA GLY A 112 -18.69 -11.35 -7.31
C GLY A 112 -17.43 -10.89 -8.05
N LEU A 113 -16.72 -9.85 -7.57
CA LEU A 113 -15.56 -9.29 -8.24
C LEU A 113 -14.31 -10.15 -8.01
N PRO A 114 -13.54 -10.48 -9.06
CA PRO A 114 -12.26 -11.17 -8.91
C PRO A 114 -11.22 -10.21 -8.33
N VAL A 115 -10.53 -10.63 -7.29
CA VAL A 115 -9.42 -9.90 -6.69
C VAL A 115 -8.13 -10.63 -7.03
N ALA A 116 -7.27 -9.98 -7.82
CA ALA A 116 -5.96 -10.51 -8.18
C ALA A 116 -4.92 -10.12 -7.11
N GLU A 117 -4.06 -11.07 -6.76
CA GLU A 117 -2.92 -10.80 -5.89
C GLU A 117 -1.91 -9.87 -6.56
N THR A 118 -1.29 -9.01 -5.76
CA THR A 118 -0.24 -8.11 -6.18
C THR A 118 0.81 -7.95 -5.09
N GLY A 119 2.00 -7.52 -5.49
CA GLY A 119 3.09 -7.19 -4.58
C GLY A 119 3.26 -5.69 -4.39
N ILE A 120 4.52 -5.23 -4.38
CA ILE A 120 4.84 -3.81 -4.22
C ILE A 120 4.94 -3.10 -5.57
N TRP A 121 4.27 -1.98 -5.68
CA TRP A 121 4.33 -1.02 -6.78
C TRP A 121 5.26 0.12 -6.40
N LEU A 122 6.28 0.36 -7.20
CA LEU A 122 7.23 1.45 -6.98
C LEU A 122 6.83 2.69 -7.77
N GLY A 123 7.09 3.86 -7.19
CA GLY A 123 6.90 5.12 -7.89
C GLY A 123 7.98 5.36 -8.97
N PRO A 124 7.78 6.36 -9.86
CA PRO A 124 8.73 6.66 -10.93
C PRO A 124 10.14 6.97 -10.44
N ASN A 125 10.25 7.50 -9.22
CA ASN A 125 11.53 7.81 -8.57
C ASN A 125 12.10 6.64 -7.75
N GLY A 126 11.42 5.48 -7.71
CA GLY A 126 11.86 4.29 -6.99
C GLY A 126 11.97 4.40 -5.46
N VAL A 127 11.70 5.59 -4.86
CA VAL A 127 11.78 5.84 -3.42
C VAL A 127 10.47 5.52 -2.71
N LEU A 128 9.36 5.76 -3.40
CA LEU A 128 8.01 5.51 -2.90
C LEU A 128 7.52 4.13 -3.32
N GLY A 129 6.76 3.46 -2.45
CA GLY A 129 6.17 2.16 -2.76
C GLY A 129 4.77 1.99 -2.17
N ALA A 130 3.95 1.15 -2.78
CA ALA A 130 2.63 0.77 -2.29
C ALA A 130 2.38 -0.72 -2.48
N SER A 131 1.71 -1.33 -1.53
CA SER A 131 1.27 -2.73 -1.62
C SER A 131 -0.21 -2.80 -1.27
N PRO A 132 -1.11 -2.64 -2.25
CA PRO A 132 -2.55 -2.84 -2.04
C PRO A 132 -2.84 -4.31 -1.69
N ASP A 133 -3.94 -4.58 -1.00
CA ASP A 133 -4.35 -5.93 -0.63
C ASP A 133 -4.87 -6.72 -1.84
N GLY A 134 -5.16 -6.04 -2.97
CA GLY A 134 -5.51 -6.68 -4.22
C GLY A 134 -5.76 -5.68 -5.36
N LEU A 135 -5.90 -6.25 -6.56
CA LEU A 135 -6.26 -5.50 -7.77
C LEU A 135 -7.57 -6.05 -8.32
N ILE A 136 -8.44 -5.16 -8.84
CA ILE A 136 -9.71 -5.51 -9.45
C ILE A 136 -9.79 -4.85 -10.82
N GLY A 137 -9.77 -5.67 -11.87
CA GLY A 137 -9.65 -5.19 -13.25
C GLY A 137 -8.46 -4.26 -13.45
N GLN A 138 -8.59 -3.31 -14.38
CA GLN A 138 -7.51 -2.39 -14.72
C GLN A 138 -7.51 -1.11 -13.87
N ASN A 139 -8.65 -0.75 -13.25
CA ASN A 139 -8.85 0.58 -12.67
C ASN A 139 -9.00 0.63 -11.16
N HIS A 140 -9.09 -0.52 -10.48
CA HIS A 140 -9.38 -0.52 -9.05
C HIS A 140 -8.27 -1.23 -8.25
N VAL A 141 -8.00 -0.72 -7.07
CA VAL A 141 -7.29 -1.41 -5.99
C VAL A 141 -8.29 -1.84 -4.92
N LEU A 142 -7.93 -2.85 -4.16
CA LEU A 142 -8.60 -3.23 -2.92
C LEU A 142 -7.70 -2.89 -1.75
N GLU A 143 -8.24 -2.24 -0.75
CA GLU A 143 -7.59 -2.03 0.55
C GLU A 143 -8.55 -2.42 1.67
N VAL A 144 -8.10 -3.29 2.56
CA VAL A 144 -8.90 -3.85 3.65
C VAL A 144 -8.37 -3.35 4.99
N LYS A 145 -9.27 -2.95 5.86
CA LYS A 145 -8.96 -2.58 7.24
C LYS A 145 -9.79 -3.39 8.21
N CYS A 146 -9.11 -4.10 9.10
CA CYS A 146 -9.70 -4.84 10.21
C CYS A 146 -9.28 -4.17 11.52
N PRO A 147 -9.96 -3.09 11.97
CA PRO A 147 -9.55 -2.30 13.12
C PRO A 147 -9.68 -3.12 14.42
N TYR A 148 -8.54 -3.38 15.07
CA TYR A 148 -8.48 -4.25 16.24
C TYR A 148 -9.32 -3.75 17.41
N THR A 149 -9.32 -2.45 17.68
CA THR A 149 -10.06 -1.84 18.81
C THR A 149 -11.56 -1.85 18.61
N GLN A 150 -12.03 -1.81 17.37
CA GLN A 150 -13.45 -1.82 17.00
C GLN A 150 -13.91 -3.18 16.42
N ARG A 151 -13.08 -4.23 16.51
CA ARG A 151 -13.36 -5.52 15.88
C ARG A 151 -14.68 -6.18 16.26
N ASN A 152 -15.21 -5.89 17.45
CA ASN A 152 -16.45 -6.45 17.99
C ASN A 152 -17.63 -5.46 17.95
N LEU A 153 -17.48 -4.35 17.25
CA LEU A 153 -18.52 -3.33 17.08
C LEU A 153 -19.14 -3.41 15.68
N THR A 154 -20.36 -2.95 15.54
CA THR A 154 -20.91 -2.59 14.25
C THR A 154 -20.24 -1.32 13.73
N ILE A 155 -20.32 -1.04 12.42
CA ILE A 155 -19.77 0.21 11.86
C ILE A 155 -20.49 1.42 12.47
N ALA A 156 -21.81 1.30 12.70
CA ALA A 156 -22.61 2.35 13.33
C ALA A 156 -22.14 2.67 14.77
N GLU A 157 -21.76 1.67 15.54
CA GLU A 157 -21.16 1.86 16.87
C GLU A 157 -19.73 2.42 16.79
N ALA A 158 -18.94 1.92 15.82
CA ALA A 158 -17.54 2.31 15.67
C ALA A 158 -17.36 3.79 15.30
N VAL A 159 -18.25 4.36 14.46
CA VAL A 159 -18.19 5.76 14.05
C VAL A 159 -18.48 6.76 15.18
N LEU A 160 -19.00 6.30 16.32
CA LEU A 160 -19.15 7.14 17.51
C LEU A 160 -17.81 7.45 18.17
N ASN A 161 -16.75 6.73 17.81
CA ASN A 161 -15.41 7.00 18.28
C ASN A 161 -14.70 7.96 17.29
N ASP A 162 -14.32 9.14 17.76
CA ASP A 162 -13.66 10.16 16.95
C ASP A 162 -12.35 9.68 16.28
N SER A 163 -11.65 8.73 16.89
CA SER A 163 -10.43 8.15 16.32
C SER A 163 -10.69 7.10 15.23
N PHE A 164 -11.95 6.72 14.98
CA PHE A 164 -12.27 5.77 13.92
C PHE A 164 -12.12 6.41 12.54
N CYS A 165 -11.67 5.61 11.57
CA CYS A 165 -11.35 6.11 10.24
C CYS A 165 -12.56 6.61 9.43
N LEU A 166 -13.76 6.13 9.73
CA LEU A 166 -14.98 6.53 9.03
C LEU A 166 -15.76 7.60 9.83
N LYS A 167 -16.54 8.38 9.10
CA LYS A 167 -17.62 9.21 9.63
C LYS A 167 -18.94 8.86 8.94
N ARG A 168 -20.05 9.11 9.61
CA ARG A 168 -21.39 8.95 9.04
C ARG A 168 -21.85 10.28 8.47
N ASN A 169 -22.37 10.26 7.26
CA ASN A 169 -22.94 11.40 6.57
C ASN A 169 -24.42 11.61 7.00
N HIS A 170 -25.01 12.76 6.66
CA HIS A 170 -26.41 13.08 6.97
C HIS A 170 -27.40 12.13 6.29
N ASP A 171 -27.06 11.57 5.13
CA ASP A 171 -27.85 10.58 4.40
C ASP A 171 -27.72 9.15 4.95
N GLY A 172 -26.94 8.97 6.01
CA GLY A 172 -26.70 7.67 6.63
C GLY A 172 -25.56 6.86 6.02
N THR A 173 -24.97 7.28 4.90
CA THR A 173 -23.79 6.66 4.29
C THR A 173 -22.52 6.90 5.11
N TYR A 174 -21.46 6.13 4.83
CA TYR A 174 -20.17 6.30 5.47
C TYR A 174 -19.14 6.90 4.51
N GLN A 175 -18.20 7.64 5.07
CA GLN A 175 -17.09 8.26 4.33
C GLN A 175 -15.79 8.08 5.11
N LEU A 176 -14.69 7.79 4.41
CA LEU A 176 -13.34 7.82 4.97
C LEU A 176 -12.95 9.26 5.28
N LYS A 177 -12.48 9.51 6.51
CA LYS A 177 -12.00 10.83 6.94
C LYS A 177 -10.75 11.20 6.15
N GLN A 178 -10.73 12.37 5.51
CA GLN A 178 -9.60 12.80 4.67
C GLN A 178 -8.35 13.15 5.46
N ASP A 179 -8.49 13.52 6.73
CA ASP A 179 -7.39 13.75 7.66
C ASP A 179 -6.85 12.48 8.32
N HIS A 180 -7.50 11.33 8.10
CA HIS A 180 -7.06 10.04 8.63
C HIS A 180 -5.91 9.47 7.80
N VAL A 181 -4.95 8.80 8.47
CA VAL A 181 -3.77 8.20 7.81
C VAL A 181 -4.12 7.21 6.69
N TYR A 182 -5.29 6.58 6.74
CA TYR A 182 -5.76 5.66 5.69
C TYR A 182 -6.14 6.38 4.39
N TRP A 183 -6.60 7.63 4.45
CA TRP A 183 -6.83 8.42 3.24
C TRP A 183 -5.54 8.58 2.43
N HIS A 184 -4.48 9.02 3.08
CA HIS A 184 -3.17 9.19 2.45
C HIS A 184 -2.60 7.86 1.92
N GLN A 185 -2.86 6.75 2.63
CA GLN A 185 -2.47 5.42 2.16
C GLN A 185 -3.20 5.06 0.87
N VAL A 186 -4.52 5.23 0.83
CA VAL A 186 -5.34 4.94 -0.35
C VAL A 186 -4.93 5.80 -1.53
N GLN A 187 -4.77 7.12 -1.34
CA GLN A 187 -4.35 8.02 -2.39
C GLN A 187 -2.94 7.67 -2.92
N GLY A 188 -2.02 7.33 -2.04
CA GLY A 188 -0.69 6.84 -2.41
C GLY A 188 -0.74 5.54 -3.22
N GLN A 189 -1.60 4.60 -2.87
CA GLN A 189 -1.80 3.37 -3.63
C GLN A 189 -2.36 3.65 -5.03
N LEU A 190 -3.39 4.51 -5.13
CA LEU A 190 -3.99 4.90 -6.41
C LEU A 190 -2.97 5.59 -7.33
N PHE A 191 -2.17 6.49 -6.76
CA PHE A 191 -1.11 7.17 -7.50
C PHE A 191 -0.06 6.19 -8.02
N LEU A 192 0.48 5.34 -7.15
CA LEU A 192 1.61 4.45 -7.47
C LEU A 192 1.20 3.28 -8.40
N THR A 193 -0.04 2.80 -8.30
CA THR A 193 -0.59 1.77 -9.18
C THR A 193 -1.18 2.34 -10.47
N ARG A 194 -1.29 3.68 -10.59
CA ARG A 194 -1.96 4.39 -11.71
C ARG A 194 -3.43 3.99 -11.89
N ARG A 195 -4.08 3.59 -10.80
CA ARG A 195 -5.49 3.24 -10.80
C ARG A 195 -6.33 4.41 -10.32
N HIS A 196 -7.60 4.42 -10.71
CA HIS A 196 -8.50 5.55 -10.47
C HIS A 196 -9.39 5.36 -9.25
N PHE A 197 -9.63 4.13 -8.82
CA PHE A 197 -10.58 3.82 -7.76
C PHE A 197 -10.01 2.82 -6.75
N CYS A 198 -10.44 2.95 -5.51
CA CYS A 198 -10.18 1.99 -4.45
C CYS A 198 -11.49 1.49 -3.86
N PHE A 199 -11.68 0.19 -3.83
CA PHE A 199 -12.63 -0.44 -2.91
C PHE A 199 -11.98 -0.49 -1.53
N PHE A 200 -12.38 0.42 -0.66
CA PHE A 200 -11.90 0.50 0.71
C PHE A 200 -12.88 -0.25 1.61
N VAL A 201 -12.44 -1.39 2.14
CA VAL A 201 -13.24 -2.28 2.97
C VAL A 201 -12.87 -2.09 4.43
N VAL A 202 -13.86 -1.78 5.26
CA VAL A 202 -13.71 -1.86 6.72
C VAL A 202 -14.50 -3.05 7.23
N TRP A 203 -13.80 -3.99 7.84
CA TRP A 203 -14.35 -5.26 8.30
C TRP A 203 -14.25 -5.39 9.82
N THR A 204 -15.34 -5.81 10.44
CA THR A 204 -15.41 -6.21 11.85
C THR A 204 -15.96 -7.63 11.94
N THR A 205 -15.92 -8.26 13.11
CA THR A 205 -16.53 -9.58 13.31
C THR A 205 -18.05 -9.58 13.19
N LYS A 206 -18.68 -8.40 13.21
CA LYS A 206 -20.13 -8.25 13.11
C LYS A 206 -20.61 -7.92 11.70
N GLU A 207 -19.87 -7.08 10.99
CA GLU A 207 -20.26 -6.62 9.65
C GLU A 207 -19.09 -6.02 8.88
N SER A 208 -19.30 -5.71 7.61
CA SER A 208 -18.36 -4.97 6.79
C SER A 208 -19.05 -3.85 6.02
N THR A 209 -18.30 -2.80 5.71
CA THR A 209 -18.72 -1.76 4.78
C THR A 209 -17.68 -1.58 3.68
N VAL A 210 -18.14 -1.25 2.48
CA VAL A 210 -17.30 -1.02 1.31
C VAL A 210 -17.55 0.39 0.81
N LEU A 211 -16.46 1.16 0.70
CA LEU A 211 -16.51 2.49 0.11
C LEU A 211 -15.76 2.49 -1.22
N LEU A 212 -16.31 3.18 -2.22
CA LEU A 212 -15.59 3.45 -3.46
C LEU A 212 -14.92 4.82 -3.34
N ILE A 213 -13.58 4.83 -3.27
CA ILE A 213 -12.78 6.04 -3.16
C ILE A 213 -12.15 6.33 -4.53
N LYS A 214 -12.35 7.54 -5.04
CA LYS A 214 -11.73 8.02 -6.26
C LYS A 214 -10.36 8.63 -5.96
N ARG A 215 -9.43 8.49 -6.92
CA ARG A 215 -8.14 9.18 -6.87
C ARG A 215 -8.38 10.70 -6.87
N ASP A 216 -7.71 11.38 -5.94
CA ASP A 216 -7.64 12.83 -5.88
C ASP A 216 -6.61 13.31 -6.92
N GLU A 217 -7.01 14.20 -7.78
CA GLU A 217 -6.16 14.75 -8.86
C GLU A 217 -5.56 16.11 -8.48
N THR A 218 -5.82 16.61 -7.23
CA THR A 218 -5.30 17.91 -6.73
C THR A 218 -3.89 17.82 -6.13
#